data_ceec6a19d02f57999aa8d51c8feab8aa
#
_entry.id   ceec6a19d02f57999aa8d51c8feab8aa
#
_cell.length_a   1.000
_cell.length_b   1.000
_cell.length_c   1.000
_cell.angle_alpha   90.00
_cell.angle_beta   90.00
_cell.angle_gamma   90.00
#
_symmetry.space_group_name_H-M   'P 1'
#
loop_
_entity.id
_entity.type
_entity.pdbx_description
1 polymer ?
#
loop_
_entity_poly.entity_id
_entity_poly.type
_entity_poly.pdbx_seq_one_letter_code
_entity_poly.pdbx_strand_id
1 'polypeptide(L)' 'MTAFVDVTCPSCFEEFGVPAPAPMECPCDVDYDCEICCRPLRISFWADEEDGFVEGEAYGLGD' A
#
# COMPACT_ATOMS: atom_id res chain seq x y z
N MET A 1 5.16 17.32 -3.50
CA MET A 1 3.96 17.01 -2.70
C MET A 1 3.84 15.50 -2.57
N THR A 2 3.67 15.01 -1.35
CA THR A 2 3.62 13.57 -1.10
C THR A 2 2.17 13.10 -1.05
N ALA A 3 1.84 12.08 -1.84
CA ALA A 3 0.53 11.47 -1.81
C ALA A 3 0.55 10.25 -0.91
N PHE A 4 -0.56 9.95 -0.28
CA PHE A 4 -0.72 8.77 0.56
C PHE A 4 -1.85 7.91 0.03
N VAL A 5 -1.68 6.60 0.17
CA VAL A 5 -2.69 5.63 -0.20
C VAL A 5 -3.14 4.93 1.07
N ASP A 6 -4.45 4.84 1.28
CA ASP A 6 -5.00 4.14 2.43
C ASP A 6 -5.06 2.66 2.13
N VAL A 7 -4.51 1.85 3.03
CA VAL A 7 -4.53 0.39 2.90
C VAL A 7 -5.06 -0.20 4.20
N THR A 8 -5.61 -1.40 4.10
CA THR A 8 -6.16 -2.11 5.26
C THR A 8 -5.29 -3.32 5.56
N CYS A 9 -4.83 -3.41 6.80
CA CYS A 9 -4.04 -4.55 7.24
C CYS A 9 -4.92 -5.80 7.25
N PRO A 10 -4.49 -6.89 6.59
CA PRO A 10 -5.28 -8.12 6.58
C PRO A 10 -5.24 -8.89 7.90
N SER A 11 -4.38 -8.50 8.83
CA SER A 11 -4.26 -9.16 10.13
C SER A 11 -5.11 -8.51 11.21
N CYS A 12 -5.01 -7.19 11.34
CA CYS A 12 -5.75 -6.47 12.38
C CYS A 12 -6.94 -5.68 11.84
N PHE A 13 -7.08 -5.62 10.51
CA PHE A 13 -8.16 -4.93 9.82
C PHE A 13 -8.21 -3.42 10.08
N GLU A 14 -7.10 -2.86 10.54
CA GLU A 14 -7.00 -1.43 10.72
C GLU A 14 -6.51 -0.76 9.44
N GLU A 15 -7.01 0.42 9.18
CA GLU A 15 -6.65 1.19 7.99
C GLU A 15 -5.59 2.22 8.34
N PHE A 16 -4.61 2.37 7.47
CA PHE A 16 -3.57 3.38 7.65
C PHE A 16 -3.07 3.85 6.29
N GLY A 17 -2.48 5.05 6.28
CA GLY A 17 -1.94 5.63 5.05
C GLY A 17 -0.47 5.33 4.88
N VAL A 18 -0.08 5.02 3.65
CA VAL A 18 1.33 4.79 3.30
C VAL A 18 1.72 5.74 2.19
N PRO A 19 3.01 6.15 2.12
CA PRO A 19 3.47 7.00 1.03
C PRO A 19 3.33 6.27 -0.30
N ALA A 20 2.70 6.91 -1.27
CA ALA A 20 2.52 6.33 -2.59
C ALA A 20 3.73 6.61 -3.47
N PRO A 21 4.14 5.65 -4.32
CA PRO A 21 5.18 5.91 -5.31
C PRO A 21 4.65 6.78 -6.43
N ALA A 22 5.57 7.29 -7.26
CA ALA A 22 5.17 8.04 -8.43
C ALA A 22 4.43 7.12 -9.41
N PRO A 23 3.43 7.64 -10.16
CA PRO A 23 2.72 6.79 -11.12
C PRO A 23 3.63 6.11 -12.14
N MET A 24 4.74 6.74 -12.50
CA MET A 24 5.68 6.15 -13.45
C MET A 24 6.43 4.95 -12.87
N GLU A 25 6.40 4.77 -11.57
CA GLU A 25 7.03 3.63 -10.92
C GLU A 25 6.07 2.46 -10.76
N CYS A 26 4.80 2.67 -11.06
CA CYS A 26 3.79 1.63 -10.96
C CYS A 26 3.69 0.82 -12.25
N PRO A 27 3.31 -0.47 -12.18
CA PRO A 27 2.99 -1.19 -10.95
C PRO A 27 4.24 -1.59 -10.16
N CYS A 28 4.13 -1.62 -8.84
CA CYS A 28 5.25 -2.04 -8.00
C CYS A 28 4.74 -2.57 -6.67
N ASP A 29 5.60 -3.35 -6.02
CA ASP A 29 5.31 -3.90 -4.70
C ASP A 29 6.37 -3.41 -3.74
N VAL A 30 5.96 -3.12 -2.50
CA VAL A 30 6.91 -2.74 -1.46
C VAL A 30 6.64 -3.53 -0.21
N ASP A 31 7.68 -3.77 0.57
CA ASP A 31 7.55 -4.42 1.87
C ASP A 31 7.30 -3.33 2.92
N TYR A 32 6.35 -3.59 3.79
CA TYR A 32 5.96 -2.60 4.79
C TYR A 32 5.48 -3.32 6.04
N ASP A 33 5.71 -2.71 7.20
CA ASP A 33 5.22 -3.25 8.45
C ASP A 33 3.95 -2.51 8.85
N CYS A 34 2.94 -3.25 9.32
CA CYS A 34 1.73 -2.63 9.81
C CYS A 34 2.07 -1.70 10.96
N GLU A 35 1.54 -0.48 10.93
CA GLU A 35 1.82 0.50 11.96
C GLU A 35 1.11 0.19 13.28
N ILE A 36 0.18 -0.72 13.26
CA ILE A 36 -0.66 -1.02 14.41
C ILE A 36 -0.29 -2.36 15.05
N CYS A 37 -0.27 -3.43 14.26
CA CYS A 37 0.05 -4.76 14.78
C CYS A 37 1.49 -5.18 14.51
N CYS A 38 2.25 -4.40 13.78
CA CYS A 38 3.67 -4.62 13.48
C CYS A 38 3.95 -5.89 12.68
N ARG A 39 2.96 -6.44 12.00
CA ARG A 39 3.16 -7.62 11.17
C ARG A 39 3.69 -7.20 9.80
N PRO A 40 4.56 -8.02 9.19
CA PRO A 40 5.09 -7.68 7.86
C PRO A 40 3.99 -7.79 6.81
N LEU A 41 4.00 -6.84 5.90
CA LEU A 41 3.02 -6.75 4.82
C LEU A 41 3.74 -6.53 3.50
N ARG A 42 3.07 -6.87 2.43
CA ARG A 42 3.47 -6.43 1.10
C ARG A 42 2.35 -5.56 0.55
N ILE A 43 2.71 -4.40 0.05
CA ILE A 43 1.74 -3.47 -0.52
C ILE A 43 1.98 -3.39 -2.01
N SER A 44 0.94 -3.72 -2.78
CA SER A 44 0.99 -3.61 -4.23
C SER A 44 0.40 -2.28 -4.64
N PHE A 45 1.13 -1.54 -5.45
CA PHE A 45 0.66 -0.26 -5.98
C PHE A 45 0.45 -0.37 -7.48
N TRP A 46 -0.56 0.31 -7.97
CA TRP A 46 -0.81 0.42 -9.40
C TRP A 46 -1.34 1.81 -9.71
N ALA A 47 -1.13 2.26 -10.93
CA ALA A 47 -1.64 3.54 -11.38
C ALA A 47 -2.92 3.31 -12.18
N ASP A 48 -3.97 4.05 -11.83
CA ASP A 48 -5.22 3.98 -12.57
C ASP A 48 -5.07 4.80 -13.84
N GLU A 49 -5.31 4.18 -14.98
CA GLU A 49 -5.17 4.85 -16.27
C GLU A 49 -6.25 5.90 -16.53
N GLU A 50 -7.40 5.74 -15.91
CA GLU A 50 -8.50 6.68 -16.09
C GLU A 50 -8.32 7.94 -15.27
N ASP A 51 -7.97 7.78 -14.00
CA ASP A 51 -7.87 8.91 -13.08
C ASP A 51 -6.45 9.42 -12.92
N GLY A 52 -5.46 8.59 -13.23
CA GLY A 52 -4.06 8.94 -13.05
C GLY A 52 -3.62 8.92 -11.59
N PHE A 53 -4.44 8.36 -10.71
CA PHE A 53 -4.10 8.22 -9.30
C PHE A 53 -3.48 6.87 -9.02
N VAL A 54 -2.61 6.84 -8.02
CA VAL A 54 -1.99 5.60 -7.55
C VAL A 54 -2.88 5.01 -6.46
N GLU A 55 -3.15 3.71 -6.57
CA GLU A 55 -3.88 2.97 -5.55
C GLU A 55 -3.02 1.83 -5.04
N GLY A 56 -3.37 1.30 -3.89
CA GLY A 56 -2.61 0.23 -3.30
C GLY A 56 -3.45 -0.71 -2.46
N GLU A 57 -2.93 -1.91 -2.23
CA GLU A 57 -3.59 -2.91 -1.41
C GLU A 57 -2.53 -3.65 -0.60
N ALA A 58 -2.83 -3.92 0.65
CA ALA A 58 -1.91 -4.60 1.55
C ALA A 58 -2.22 -6.09 1.61
N TYR A 59 -1.17 -6.91 1.56
CA TYR A 59 -1.26 -8.36 1.68
C TYR A 59 -0.40 -8.82 2.83
N GLY A 60 -0.87 -9.83 3.57
CA GLY A 60 -0.10 -10.41 4.65
C GLY A 60 1.05 -11.24 4.12
N LEU A 61 2.19 -11.18 4.82
CA LEU A 61 3.35 -12.00 4.53
C LEU A 61 3.56 -12.99 5.65
N GLY A 62 4.08 -14.16 5.31
CA GLY A 62 4.60 -15.07 6.30
C GLY A 62 3.61 -15.92 7.06
N ASP A 63 2.49 -16.18 6.49
CA ASP A 63 1.60 -17.15 7.12
C ASP A 63 1.38 -18.35 6.26
#